data_739c0d1bdb8567939095af2258dcc34d
#
_entry.id   739c0d1bdb8567939095af2258dcc34d
#
_cell.length_a   1.000
_cell.length_b   1.000
_cell.length_c   1.000
_cell.angle_alpha   90.00
_cell.angle_beta   90.00
_cell.angle_gamma   90.00
#
_symmetry.space_group_name_H-M   'P 1'
#
loop_
_entity.id
_entity.type
_entity.pdbx_description
1 polymer ?
#
loop_
_entity_poly.entity_id
_entity_poly.type
_entity_poly.pdbx_seq_one_letter_code
_entity_poly.pdbx_strand_id
1 'polypeptide(L)'
;PAKDIVEKMGISHQDDPKLEEATKEIYSKEFYEGILANNTKQFAGKKISEAKDEIKEWITKIGSADILLELTNSPVKCRCGTECVVKLLSNQWFLDYSNKDWKQKAHSCFEGMNILPNEIRSEFDKVLDWLRERACARQHGLGTKVPWDKEWLVESLADSVIYMAFYIISKYVNKKEINGNDLTDEFFDYVFYGKKDSGEIANKINITKEKLEEIRNEFLYFYPVDSRHSGRDLVPNHLTFFVLNHV
;
A
#
# COMPACT_ATOMS: atom_id res chain seq x y z
N PRO A 1 -27.91 29.10 15.83
CA PRO A 1 -27.53 28.45 14.55
C PRO A 1 -28.46 27.28 14.22
N ALA A 2 -28.50 26.18 15.02
CA ALA A 2 -29.37 25.02 14.73
C ALA A 2 -30.86 25.41 14.70
N LYS A 3 -31.33 26.19 15.67
CA LYS A 3 -32.70 26.65 15.77
C LYS A 3 -33.09 27.46 14.52
N ASP A 4 -32.23 28.34 14.07
CA ASP A 4 -32.51 29.22 12.92
C ASP A 4 -32.67 28.43 11.62
N ILE A 5 -31.89 27.35 11.43
CA ILE A 5 -31.99 26.48 10.25
C ILE A 5 -33.24 25.63 10.30
N VAL A 6 -33.56 25.06 11.47
CA VAL A 6 -34.77 24.25 11.69
C VAL A 6 -36.02 25.12 11.41
N GLU A 7 -36.08 26.34 11.91
CA GLU A 7 -37.17 27.28 11.66
C GLU A 7 -37.24 27.68 10.17
N LYS A 8 -36.10 27.99 9.54
CA LYS A 8 -36.00 28.35 8.12
C LYS A 8 -36.49 27.23 7.19
N MET A 9 -36.20 25.97 7.53
CA MET A 9 -36.59 24.82 6.75
C MET A 9 -38.01 24.34 7.09
N GLY A 10 -38.66 24.91 8.08
CA GLY A 10 -40.01 24.54 8.51
C GLY A 10 -40.11 23.19 9.15
N ILE A 11 -39.05 22.72 9.81
CA ILE A 11 -38.96 21.42 10.47
C ILE A 11 -39.72 21.52 11.81
N SER A 12 -40.72 20.64 12.00
CA SER A 12 -41.61 20.72 13.16
C SER A 12 -41.47 19.54 14.15
N HIS A 13 -40.83 18.44 13.73
CA HIS A 13 -40.64 17.25 14.58
C HIS A 13 -39.33 16.50 14.23
N GLN A 14 -38.94 15.60 15.13
CA GLN A 14 -37.67 14.90 15.04
C GLN A 14 -37.55 13.86 13.91
N ASP A 15 -38.68 13.43 13.33
CA ASP A 15 -38.73 12.44 12.25
C ASP A 15 -38.94 13.10 10.89
N ASP A 16 -38.77 14.44 10.79
CA ASP A 16 -38.91 15.17 9.55
C ASP A 16 -37.78 14.80 8.58
N PRO A 17 -38.08 14.37 7.33
CA PRO A 17 -37.07 13.98 6.36
C PRO A 17 -36.05 15.10 6.03
N LYS A 18 -36.41 16.38 6.23
CA LYS A 18 -35.50 17.52 6.04
C LYS A 18 -34.44 17.66 7.14
N LEU A 19 -34.61 16.93 8.25
CA LEU A 19 -33.68 17.04 9.38
C LEU A 19 -32.25 16.65 9.00
N GLU A 20 -32.10 15.65 8.13
CA GLU A 20 -30.77 15.23 7.64
C GLU A 20 -30.11 16.33 6.82
N GLU A 21 -30.85 17.03 5.96
CA GLU A 21 -30.34 18.16 5.16
C GLU A 21 -29.95 19.34 6.06
N ALA A 22 -30.82 19.69 7.02
CA ALA A 22 -30.53 20.72 8.03
C ALA A 22 -29.27 20.40 8.83
N THR A 23 -29.10 19.15 9.23
CA THR A 23 -27.91 18.69 9.94
C THR A 23 -26.66 18.84 9.09
N LYS A 24 -26.68 18.42 7.84
CA LYS A 24 -25.55 18.58 6.91
C LYS A 24 -25.17 20.07 6.69
N GLU A 25 -26.18 20.94 6.54
CA GLU A 25 -25.95 22.39 6.37
C GLU A 25 -25.26 22.99 7.61
N ILE A 26 -25.74 22.64 8.80
CA ILE A 26 -25.16 23.12 10.08
C ILE A 26 -23.73 22.62 10.24
N TYR A 27 -23.52 21.31 10.11
CA TYR A 27 -22.19 20.71 10.27
C TYR A 27 -21.17 21.30 9.30
N SER A 28 -21.54 21.43 8.04
CA SER A 28 -20.66 22.04 7.04
C SER A 28 -20.28 23.46 7.41
N LYS A 29 -21.27 24.30 7.74
CA LYS A 29 -21.06 25.70 8.10
C LYS A 29 -20.23 25.84 9.37
N GLU A 30 -20.60 25.13 10.44
CA GLU A 30 -19.87 25.20 11.72
C GLU A 30 -18.45 24.65 11.60
N PHE A 31 -18.23 23.61 10.83
CA PHE A 31 -16.90 23.04 10.66
C PHE A 31 -15.95 23.97 9.89
N TYR A 32 -16.40 24.56 8.78
CA TYR A 32 -15.53 25.37 7.93
C TYR A 32 -15.47 26.85 8.33
N GLU A 33 -16.55 27.41 8.88
CA GLU A 33 -16.65 28.82 9.23
C GLU A 33 -16.64 29.08 10.73
N GLY A 34 -16.94 28.07 11.54
CA GLY A 34 -17.02 28.17 12.98
C GLY A 34 -15.69 28.50 13.65
N ILE A 35 -15.76 29.38 14.64
CA ILE A 35 -14.63 29.81 15.48
C ILE A 35 -14.86 29.30 16.89
N LEU A 36 -13.84 28.72 17.48
CA LEU A 36 -13.87 28.19 18.85
C LEU A 36 -14.05 29.36 19.86
N ALA A 37 -15.00 29.17 20.75
CA ALA A 37 -15.36 30.19 21.75
C ALA A 37 -14.27 30.31 22.84
N ASN A 38 -14.33 31.42 23.61
CA ASN A 38 -13.34 31.76 24.64
C ASN A 38 -13.23 30.71 25.77
N ASN A 39 -14.25 29.89 26.00
CA ASN A 39 -14.23 28.81 26.97
C ASN A 39 -13.36 27.62 26.56
N THR A 40 -12.89 27.54 25.31
CA THR A 40 -12.00 26.48 24.81
C THR A 40 -10.52 26.74 25.12
N LYS A 41 -10.23 27.70 26.01
CA LYS A 41 -8.88 28.03 26.51
C LYS A 41 -7.88 28.29 25.39
N GLN A 42 -6.83 27.44 25.29
CA GLN A 42 -5.75 27.56 24.30
C GLN A 42 -6.20 27.44 22.82
N PHE A 43 -7.41 26.98 22.58
CA PHE A 43 -7.95 26.83 21.22
C PHE A 43 -8.91 28.01 20.84
N ALA A 44 -9.19 28.89 21.78
CA ALA A 44 -10.09 30.02 21.54
C ALA A 44 -9.66 30.86 20.34
N GLY A 45 -10.62 31.27 19.50
CA GLY A 45 -10.36 32.09 18.32
C GLY A 45 -9.83 31.31 17.09
N LYS A 46 -9.49 30.02 17.21
CA LYS A 46 -9.12 29.19 16.05
C LYS A 46 -10.35 28.70 15.30
N LYS A 47 -10.25 28.54 13.99
CA LYS A 47 -11.27 27.83 13.20
C LYS A 47 -11.37 26.38 13.62
N ILE A 48 -12.58 25.82 13.63
CA ILE A 48 -12.81 24.43 14.02
C ILE A 48 -12.05 23.45 13.09
N SER A 49 -12.07 23.71 11.77
CA SER A 49 -11.37 22.89 10.78
C SER A 49 -9.84 22.85 10.98
N GLU A 50 -9.25 23.92 11.47
CA GLU A 50 -7.80 24.03 11.71
C GLU A 50 -7.42 23.44 13.08
N ALA A 51 -8.28 23.59 14.08
CA ALA A 51 -8.01 23.16 15.45
C ALA A 51 -8.33 21.67 15.72
N LYS A 52 -9.09 21.01 14.84
CA LYS A 52 -9.60 19.66 15.06
C LYS A 52 -8.52 18.64 15.43
N ASP A 53 -7.44 18.57 14.66
CA ASP A 53 -6.38 17.61 14.88
C ASP A 53 -5.56 17.93 16.14
N GLU A 54 -5.30 19.21 16.37
CA GLU A 54 -4.62 19.73 17.57
C GLU A 54 -5.41 19.41 18.87
N ILE A 55 -6.74 19.57 18.82
CA ILE A 55 -7.63 19.22 19.94
C ILE A 55 -7.62 17.72 20.17
N LYS A 56 -7.70 16.92 19.11
CA LYS A 56 -7.65 15.46 19.18
C LYS A 56 -6.36 14.97 19.83
N GLU A 57 -5.21 15.48 19.38
CA GLU A 57 -3.92 15.15 19.98
C GLU A 57 -3.83 15.57 21.45
N TRP A 58 -4.26 16.79 21.75
CA TRP A 58 -4.23 17.31 23.11
C TRP A 58 -5.10 16.49 24.07
N ILE A 59 -6.37 16.19 23.69
CA ILE A 59 -7.32 15.46 24.58
C ILE A 59 -6.89 14.01 24.80
N THR A 60 -6.26 13.39 23.80
CA THR A 60 -5.65 12.05 23.90
C THR A 60 -4.43 12.09 24.81
N LYS A 61 -3.56 13.09 24.66
CA LYS A 61 -2.34 13.24 25.45
C LYS A 61 -2.60 13.46 26.95
N ILE A 62 -3.67 14.17 27.30
CA ILE A 62 -4.05 14.34 28.71
C ILE A 62 -4.84 13.16 29.28
N GLY A 63 -5.05 12.09 28.51
CA GLY A 63 -5.76 10.88 28.96
C GLY A 63 -7.26 11.03 29.15
N SER A 64 -7.87 12.10 28.59
CA SER A 64 -9.32 12.35 28.68
C SER A 64 -10.13 11.77 27.53
N ALA A 65 -9.46 11.23 26.50
CA ALA A 65 -10.08 10.55 25.36
C ALA A 65 -9.18 9.42 24.85
N ASP A 66 -9.79 8.47 24.17
CA ASP A 66 -9.11 7.41 23.43
C ASP A 66 -9.58 7.41 21.98
N ILE A 67 -8.83 6.70 21.11
CA ILE A 67 -9.15 6.62 19.68
C ILE A 67 -9.86 5.29 19.42
N LEU A 68 -11.14 5.38 19.05
CA LEU A 68 -11.90 4.26 18.51
C LEU A 68 -11.79 4.26 16.99
N LEU A 69 -11.39 3.11 16.43
CA LEU A 69 -11.35 2.88 15.00
C LEU A 69 -12.57 2.07 14.57
N GLU A 70 -13.36 2.63 13.67
CA GLU A 70 -14.56 2.02 13.13
C GLU A 70 -14.50 1.94 11.60
N LEU A 71 -15.26 0.99 11.02
CA LEU A 71 -15.44 0.90 9.58
C LEU A 71 -16.40 2.00 9.12
N THR A 72 -15.97 2.82 8.17
CA THR A 72 -16.78 3.94 7.65
C THR A 72 -18.03 3.51 6.88
N ASN A 73 -18.02 2.30 6.32
CA ASN A 73 -19.11 1.73 5.53
C ASN A 73 -19.64 0.43 6.18
N SER A 74 -20.03 0.49 7.45
CA SER A 74 -20.62 -0.66 8.16
C SER A 74 -22.04 -0.96 7.68
N PRO A 75 -22.47 -2.26 7.62
CA PRO A 75 -21.68 -3.45 7.93
C PRO A 75 -20.82 -3.93 6.75
N VAL A 76 -19.54 -4.15 6.98
CA VAL A 76 -18.65 -4.82 6.02
C VAL A 76 -18.67 -6.32 6.29
N LYS A 77 -18.97 -7.13 5.28
CA LYS A 77 -19.04 -8.58 5.38
C LYS A 77 -17.91 -9.26 4.62
N CYS A 78 -17.30 -10.25 5.25
CA CYS A 78 -16.37 -11.17 4.61
C CYS A 78 -17.09 -12.03 3.55
N ARG A 79 -16.34 -12.67 2.66
CA ARG A 79 -16.90 -13.65 1.69
C ARG A 79 -17.68 -14.79 2.36
N CYS A 80 -17.39 -15.14 3.60
CA CYS A 80 -18.13 -16.13 4.37
C CYS A 80 -19.42 -15.59 5.02
N GLY A 81 -19.74 -14.30 4.83
CA GLY A 81 -20.93 -13.65 5.41
C GLY A 81 -20.74 -13.09 6.81
N THR A 82 -19.61 -13.39 7.47
CA THR A 82 -19.29 -12.87 8.82
C THR A 82 -19.01 -11.37 8.76
N GLU A 83 -19.53 -10.63 9.72
CA GLU A 83 -19.28 -9.20 9.86
C GLU A 83 -17.82 -8.95 10.26
N CYS A 84 -17.19 -8.00 9.57
CA CYS A 84 -15.82 -7.59 9.84
C CYS A 84 -15.78 -6.49 10.90
N VAL A 85 -14.79 -6.57 11.78
CA VAL A 85 -14.51 -5.57 12.80
C VAL A 85 -13.08 -5.07 12.67
N VAL A 86 -12.81 -3.87 13.15
CA VAL A 86 -11.44 -3.35 13.20
C VAL A 86 -10.66 -4.10 14.28
N LYS A 87 -9.47 -4.58 13.94
CA LYS A 87 -8.53 -5.21 14.85
C LYS A 87 -7.16 -4.56 14.72
N LEU A 88 -6.60 -4.13 15.84
CA LEU A 88 -5.21 -3.69 15.89
C LEU A 88 -4.29 -4.92 15.93
N LEU A 89 -3.33 -4.95 15.03
CA LEU A 89 -2.31 -5.98 14.98
C LEU A 89 -0.98 -5.39 15.44
N SER A 90 -0.26 -6.11 16.27
CA SER A 90 1.12 -5.81 16.65
C SER A 90 2.08 -6.58 15.76
N ASN A 91 3.32 -6.06 15.64
CA ASN A 91 4.43 -6.73 14.95
C ASN A 91 4.17 -7.06 13.47
N GLN A 92 3.36 -6.26 12.78
CA GLN A 92 3.09 -6.43 11.35
C GLN A 92 4.24 -5.89 10.51
N TRP A 93 4.60 -6.61 9.44
CA TRP A 93 5.55 -6.18 8.44
C TRP A 93 4.89 -5.35 7.34
N PHE A 94 5.52 -4.23 6.98
CA PHE A 94 5.03 -3.31 5.96
C PHE A 94 6.08 -3.05 4.88
N LEU A 95 5.62 -2.92 3.64
CA LEU A 95 6.37 -2.29 2.57
C LEU A 95 6.13 -0.78 2.65
N ASP A 96 7.20 0.01 2.74
CA ASP A 96 7.12 1.46 2.83
C ASP A 96 6.93 2.11 1.44
N TYR A 97 5.76 1.92 0.86
CA TYR A 97 5.39 2.58 -0.39
C TYR A 97 5.19 4.09 -0.26
N SER A 98 5.31 4.67 0.94
CA SER A 98 5.33 6.11 1.15
C SER A 98 6.69 6.75 0.86
N ASN A 99 7.75 5.95 0.72
CA ASN A 99 9.11 6.41 0.45
C ASN A 99 9.18 7.23 -0.85
N LYS A 100 9.62 8.47 -0.74
CA LYS A 100 9.62 9.45 -1.84
C LYS A 100 10.56 9.07 -2.98
N ASP A 101 11.75 8.57 -2.66
CA ASP A 101 12.74 8.18 -3.66
C ASP A 101 12.26 6.97 -4.46
N TRP A 102 11.62 6.02 -3.78
CA TRP A 102 11.02 4.85 -4.43
C TRP A 102 9.86 5.25 -5.35
N LYS A 103 8.98 6.14 -4.89
CA LYS A 103 7.91 6.70 -5.73
C LYS A 103 8.46 7.44 -6.95
N GLN A 104 9.51 8.24 -6.79
CA GLN A 104 10.13 8.97 -7.90
C GLN A 104 10.67 8.01 -8.97
N LYS A 105 11.33 6.93 -8.58
CA LYS A 105 11.79 5.89 -9.52
C LYS A 105 10.62 5.26 -10.26
N ALA A 106 9.51 4.95 -9.56
CA ALA A 106 8.32 4.39 -10.19
C ALA A 106 7.67 5.38 -11.18
N HIS A 107 7.57 6.67 -10.85
CA HIS A 107 7.11 7.70 -11.79
C HIS A 107 7.99 7.76 -13.04
N SER A 108 9.32 7.78 -12.88
CA SER A 108 10.25 7.77 -14.02
C SER A 108 10.10 6.52 -14.88
N CYS A 109 9.83 5.36 -14.27
CA CYS A 109 9.52 4.14 -14.99
C CYS A 109 8.23 4.27 -15.82
N PHE A 110 7.15 4.78 -15.22
CA PHE A 110 5.89 5.02 -15.93
C PHE A 110 6.04 6.00 -17.09
N GLU A 111 6.91 7.02 -16.98
CA GLU A 111 7.19 7.95 -18.08
C GLU A 111 7.76 7.24 -19.29
N GLY A 112 8.61 6.23 -19.08
CA GLY A 112 9.22 5.42 -20.15
C GLY A 112 8.30 4.35 -20.72
N MET A 113 7.17 4.03 -20.08
CA MET A 113 6.25 2.96 -20.48
C MET A 113 5.21 3.44 -21.48
N ASN A 114 4.92 2.58 -22.48
CA ASN A 114 3.75 2.76 -23.34
C ASN A 114 2.52 2.11 -22.70
N ILE A 115 1.68 2.91 -22.03
CA ILE A 115 0.48 2.45 -21.33
C ILE A 115 -0.73 2.58 -22.25
N LEU A 116 -1.41 1.47 -22.50
CA LEU A 116 -2.58 1.40 -23.35
C LEU A 116 -3.80 0.81 -22.61
N PRO A 117 -4.99 1.44 -22.73
CA PRO A 117 -5.24 2.71 -23.37
C PRO A 117 -4.67 3.88 -22.56
N ASN A 118 -4.33 4.98 -23.25
CA ASN A 118 -3.64 6.13 -22.61
C ASN A 118 -4.40 6.76 -21.43
N GLU A 119 -5.72 6.65 -21.42
CA GLU A 119 -6.58 7.23 -20.40
C GLU A 119 -6.27 6.67 -18.99
N ILE A 120 -5.80 5.42 -18.90
CA ILE A 120 -5.49 4.80 -17.60
C ILE A 120 -4.16 5.27 -17.00
N ARG A 121 -3.30 5.96 -17.77
CA ARG A 121 -2.02 6.46 -17.25
C ARG A 121 -2.20 7.32 -16.01
N SER A 122 -3.15 8.24 -16.04
CA SER A 122 -3.44 9.12 -14.88
C SER A 122 -3.93 8.35 -13.65
N GLU A 123 -4.44 7.13 -13.81
CA GLU A 123 -4.82 6.29 -12.68
C GLU A 123 -3.59 5.73 -11.97
N PHE A 124 -2.57 5.31 -12.71
CA PHE A 124 -1.29 4.89 -12.12
C PHE A 124 -0.64 5.99 -11.30
N ASP A 125 -0.56 7.21 -11.85
CA ASP A 125 0.02 8.36 -11.14
C ASP A 125 -0.73 8.65 -9.85
N LYS A 126 -2.06 8.72 -9.90
CA LYS A 126 -2.90 8.95 -8.72
C LYS A 126 -2.74 7.85 -7.66
N VAL A 127 -2.68 6.59 -8.08
CA VAL A 127 -2.50 5.46 -7.15
C VAL A 127 -1.13 5.53 -6.51
N LEU A 128 -0.08 5.79 -7.28
CA LEU A 128 1.29 5.90 -6.79
C LEU A 128 1.42 7.04 -5.76
N ASP A 129 0.83 8.21 -6.03
CA ASP A 129 0.84 9.35 -5.11
C ASP A 129 0.07 9.06 -3.81
N TRP A 130 -1.06 8.37 -3.94
CA TRP A 130 -1.92 8.02 -2.81
C TRP A 130 -1.36 6.90 -1.93
N LEU A 131 -0.59 5.97 -2.47
CA LEU A 131 -0.08 4.82 -1.73
C LEU A 131 0.67 5.23 -0.46
N ARG A 132 0.41 4.46 0.60
CA ARG A 132 1.07 4.52 1.90
C ARG A 132 1.71 3.16 2.21
N GLU A 133 2.20 3.03 3.42
CA GLU A 133 2.71 1.76 3.94
C GLU A 133 1.66 0.67 3.78
N ARG A 134 2.06 -0.48 3.25
CA ARG A 134 1.17 -1.60 3.01
C ARG A 134 1.64 -2.84 3.76
N ALA A 135 0.76 -3.46 4.52
CA ALA A 135 1.02 -4.75 5.15
C ALA A 135 1.41 -5.80 4.10
N CYS A 136 2.58 -6.41 4.27
CA CYS A 136 3.15 -7.40 3.33
C CYS A 136 3.27 -8.81 3.91
N ALA A 137 2.77 -9.03 5.12
CA ALA A 137 2.80 -10.32 5.78
C ALA A 137 1.45 -10.68 6.41
N ARG A 138 1.23 -11.97 6.64
CA ARG A 138 0.03 -12.53 7.27
C ARG A 138 0.38 -13.74 8.12
N GLN A 139 -0.43 -14.03 9.14
CA GLN A 139 -0.19 -15.14 10.08
C GLN A 139 -0.82 -16.47 9.65
N HIS A 140 -1.79 -16.44 8.73
CA HIS A 140 -2.58 -17.61 8.37
C HIS A 140 -2.65 -17.81 6.85
N GLY A 141 -2.79 -19.04 6.42
CA GLY A 141 -2.94 -19.46 5.03
C GLY A 141 -1.73 -20.21 4.49
N LEU A 142 -1.70 -20.41 3.17
CA LEU A 142 -0.56 -20.97 2.45
C LEU A 142 0.33 -19.83 1.90
N GLY A 143 1.63 -20.03 1.93
CA GLY A 143 2.58 -19.04 1.40
C GLY A 143 4.02 -19.29 1.87
N THR A 144 4.93 -18.48 1.38
CA THR A 144 6.33 -18.48 1.76
C THR A 144 6.51 -17.77 3.11
N LYS A 145 7.27 -18.36 4.01
CA LYS A 145 7.61 -17.72 5.28
C LYS A 145 8.52 -16.53 5.05
N VAL A 146 8.28 -15.43 5.81
CA VAL A 146 9.20 -14.30 5.83
C VAL A 146 10.59 -14.78 6.26
N PRO A 147 11.66 -14.50 5.53
CA PRO A 147 12.99 -15.06 5.79
C PRO A 147 13.52 -14.79 7.20
N TRP A 148 13.27 -13.61 7.73
CA TRP A 148 13.76 -13.15 9.04
C TRP A 148 12.72 -13.27 10.17
N ASP A 149 11.46 -13.62 9.84
CA ASP A 149 10.38 -13.80 10.82
C ASP A 149 9.47 -14.96 10.42
N LYS A 150 9.82 -16.15 10.89
CA LYS A 150 9.18 -17.41 10.45
C LYS A 150 7.76 -17.63 10.96
N GLU A 151 7.27 -16.77 11.86
CA GLU A 151 5.87 -16.78 12.31
C GLU A 151 4.94 -16.13 11.26
N TRP A 152 5.49 -15.34 10.36
CA TRP A 152 4.77 -14.64 9.31
C TRP A 152 4.97 -15.29 7.94
N LEU A 153 3.91 -15.22 7.13
CA LEU A 153 3.91 -15.60 5.72
C LEU A 153 3.90 -14.34 4.87
N VAL A 154 4.62 -14.35 3.76
CA VAL A 154 4.55 -13.26 2.78
C VAL A 154 3.13 -13.17 2.23
N GLU A 155 2.59 -11.96 2.15
CA GLU A 155 1.26 -11.71 1.59
C GLU A 155 1.28 -11.92 0.08
N SER A 156 0.21 -12.51 -0.47
CA SER A 156 0.20 -13.00 -1.85
C SER A 156 0.39 -11.93 -2.93
N LEU A 157 0.04 -10.67 -2.66
CA LEU A 157 0.37 -9.59 -3.59
C LEU A 157 1.84 -9.16 -3.49
N ALA A 158 2.47 -9.32 -2.31
CA ALA A 158 3.86 -8.95 -2.13
C ALA A 158 4.82 -9.89 -2.85
N ASP A 159 4.51 -11.19 -2.93
CA ASP A 159 5.34 -12.17 -3.66
C ASP A 159 4.96 -12.31 -5.13
N SER A 160 3.69 -12.14 -5.48
CA SER A 160 3.19 -12.36 -6.83
C SER A 160 3.60 -11.27 -7.83
N VAL A 161 4.13 -10.14 -7.39
CA VAL A 161 4.56 -9.06 -8.28
C VAL A 161 5.95 -9.26 -8.86
N ILE A 162 6.76 -10.17 -8.31
CA ILE A 162 8.16 -10.40 -8.73
C ILE A 162 8.36 -11.68 -9.56
N TYR A 163 7.32 -12.48 -9.82
CA TYR A 163 7.46 -13.80 -10.41
C TYR A 163 8.14 -13.80 -11.79
N MET A 164 7.95 -12.75 -12.58
CA MET A 164 8.53 -12.68 -13.93
C MET A 164 10.05 -12.57 -13.92
N ALA A 165 10.66 -12.07 -12.87
CA ALA A 165 12.10 -12.10 -12.69
C ALA A 165 12.56 -13.47 -12.18
N PHE A 166 11.77 -14.09 -11.30
CA PHE A 166 12.17 -15.32 -10.63
C PHE A 166 11.94 -16.61 -11.46
N TYR A 167 10.90 -16.72 -12.26
CA TYR A 167 10.64 -17.99 -12.97
C TYR A 167 11.71 -18.34 -14.00
N ILE A 168 12.47 -17.37 -14.49
CA ILE A 168 13.66 -17.63 -15.34
C ILE A 168 14.68 -18.46 -14.57
N ILE A 169 14.90 -18.12 -13.29
CA ILE A 169 15.82 -18.84 -12.40
C ILE A 169 15.21 -20.15 -11.92
N SER A 170 13.91 -20.15 -11.59
CA SER A 170 13.23 -21.35 -11.07
C SER A 170 13.29 -22.53 -12.04
N LYS A 171 13.42 -22.29 -13.35
CA LYS A 171 13.65 -23.29 -14.37
C LYS A 171 14.88 -24.15 -14.06
N TYR A 172 16.00 -23.52 -13.68
CA TYR A 172 17.25 -24.20 -13.35
C TYR A 172 17.16 -24.99 -12.06
N VAL A 173 16.46 -24.43 -11.05
CA VAL A 173 16.18 -25.13 -9.79
C VAL A 173 15.31 -26.36 -10.02
N ASN A 174 14.22 -26.22 -10.79
CA ASN A 174 13.30 -27.32 -11.09
C ASN A 174 13.94 -28.44 -11.89
N LYS A 175 14.89 -28.11 -12.79
CA LYS A 175 15.69 -29.09 -13.53
C LYS A 175 16.83 -29.67 -12.70
N LYS A 176 17.02 -29.23 -11.45
CA LYS A 176 18.13 -29.63 -10.56
C LYS A 176 19.52 -29.28 -11.13
N GLU A 177 19.61 -28.29 -11.99
CA GLU A 177 20.87 -27.76 -12.51
C GLU A 177 21.59 -26.88 -11.49
N ILE A 178 20.84 -26.25 -10.59
CA ILE A 178 21.32 -25.48 -9.43
C ILE A 178 20.54 -25.89 -8.19
N ASN A 179 21.13 -25.73 -7.00
CA ASN A 179 20.46 -25.99 -5.74
C ASN A 179 19.81 -24.70 -5.19
N GLY A 180 18.64 -24.81 -4.58
CA GLY A 180 18.00 -23.67 -3.93
C GLY A 180 18.84 -23.01 -2.82
N ASN A 181 19.74 -23.76 -2.18
CA ASN A 181 20.66 -23.24 -1.19
C ASN A 181 21.76 -22.33 -1.77
N ASP A 182 22.01 -22.40 -3.07
CA ASP A 182 22.98 -21.57 -3.77
C ASP A 182 22.39 -20.22 -4.21
N LEU A 183 21.06 -20.01 -4.02
CA LEU A 183 20.36 -18.78 -4.32
C LEU A 183 20.59 -17.76 -3.19
N THR A 184 21.78 -17.25 -3.09
CA THR A 184 22.20 -16.25 -2.11
C THR A 184 21.94 -14.83 -2.62
N ASP A 185 22.06 -13.82 -1.74
CA ASP A 185 21.95 -12.42 -2.14
C ASP A 185 23.00 -12.06 -3.21
N GLU A 186 24.21 -12.61 -3.11
CA GLU A 186 25.26 -12.40 -4.11
C GLU A 186 24.92 -13.01 -5.47
N PHE A 187 24.26 -14.20 -5.47
CA PHE A 187 23.75 -14.79 -6.70
C PHE A 187 22.75 -13.85 -7.39
N PHE A 188 21.76 -13.34 -6.66
CA PHE A 188 20.76 -12.42 -7.20
C PHE A 188 21.35 -11.07 -7.60
N ASP A 189 22.28 -10.53 -6.81
CA ASP A 189 23.01 -9.30 -7.13
C ASP A 189 23.76 -9.42 -8.45
N TYR A 190 24.36 -10.58 -8.73
CA TYR A 190 24.99 -10.82 -10.01
C TYR A 190 23.98 -11.01 -11.14
N VAL A 191 23.03 -11.92 -10.97
CA VAL A 191 22.09 -12.27 -12.04
C VAL A 191 21.21 -11.08 -12.43
N PHE A 192 20.69 -10.33 -11.46
CA PHE A 192 19.76 -9.22 -11.74
C PHE A 192 20.50 -7.92 -12.06
N TYR A 193 21.53 -7.56 -11.30
CA TYR A 193 22.14 -6.24 -11.40
C TYR A 193 23.56 -6.27 -12.02
N GLY A 194 24.16 -7.42 -12.24
CA GLY A 194 25.52 -7.53 -12.74
C GLY A 194 26.58 -7.03 -11.76
N LYS A 195 26.24 -7.00 -10.48
CA LYS A 195 27.21 -6.66 -9.43
C LYS A 195 28.16 -7.82 -9.19
N LYS A 196 29.40 -7.50 -8.92
CA LYS A 196 30.51 -8.46 -8.69
C LYS A 196 30.89 -9.26 -9.95
N ASP A 197 32.00 -9.97 -9.86
CA ASP A 197 32.50 -10.87 -10.91
C ASP A 197 31.92 -12.28 -10.75
N SER A 198 31.59 -12.92 -11.87
CA SER A 198 31.04 -14.28 -11.88
C SER A 198 31.97 -15.30 -11.24
N GLY A 199 33.29 -15.12 -11.39
CA GLY A 199 34.29 -16.01 -10.79
C GLY A 199 34.36 -15.87 -9.27
N GLU A 200 34.22 -14.65 -8.73
CA GLU A 200 34.18 -14.42 -7.28
C GLU A 200 32.98 -15.12 -6.63
N ILE A 201 31.82 -15.09 -7.32
CA ILE A 201 30.59 -15.69 -6.83
C ILE A 201 30.68 -17.21 -6.94
N ALA A 202 31.14 -17.73 -8.08
CA ALA A 202 31.32 -19.17 -8.30
C ALA A 202 32.21 -19.82 -7.21
N ASN A 203 33.17 -19.10 -6.67
CA ASN A 203 34.02 -19.58 -5.55
C ASN A 203 33.28 -19.65 -4.20
N LYS A 204 32.13 -19.01 -4.07
CA LYS A 204 31.37 -18.94 -2.79
C LYS A 204 30.15 -19.87 -2.77
N ILE A 205 29.61 -20.16 -3.94
CA ILE A 205 28.41 -20.98 -4.11
C ILE A 205 28.74 -22.18 -5.01
N ASN A 206 27.94 -23.23 -4.94
CA ASN A 206 28.22 -24.45 -5.72
C ASN A 206 27.64 -24.36 -7.15
N ILE A 207 27.92 -23.26 -7.85
CA ILE A 207 27.54 -23.03 -9.25
C ILE A 207 28.77 -22.57 -10.01
N THR A 208 29.04 -23.18 -11.17
CA THR A 208 30.20 -22.80 -11.97
C THR A 208 30.05 -21.43 -12.60
N LYS A 209 31.17 -20.80 -12.94
CA LYS A 209 31.19 -19.46 -13.59
C LYS A 209 30.37 -19.47 -14.88
N GLU A 210 30.55 -20.50 -15.70
CA GLU A 210 29.86 -20.63 -16.99
C GLU A 210 28.35 -20.75 -16.80
N LYS A 211 27.90 -21.46 -15.75
CA LYS A 211 26.48 -21.59 -15.44
C LYS A 211 25.89 -20.28 -14.93
N LEU A 212 26.63 -19.53 -14.11
CA LEU A 212 26.21 -18.18 -13.66
C LEU A 212 26.05 -17.23 -14.85
N GLU A 213 27.00 -17.24 -15.77
CA GLU A 213 26.95 -16.40 -16.99
C GLU A 213 25.79 -16.82 -17.91
N GLU A 214 25.55 -18.12 -18.07
CA GLU A 214 24.37 -18.65 -18.80
C GLU A 214 23.07 -18.12 -18.21
N ILE A 215 22.90 -18.26 -16.89
CA ILE A 215 21.67 -17.80 -16.19
C ILE A 215 21.47 -16.29 -16.33
N ARG A 216 22.54 -15.51 -16.17
CA ARG A 216 22.46 -14.05 -16.35
C ARG A 216 22.14 -13.67 -17.77
N ASN A 217 22.76 -14.28 -18.77
CA ASN A 217 22.49 -14.00 -20.19
C ASN A 217 21.03 -14.33 -20.55
N GLU A 218 20.50 -15.44 -20.03
CA GLU A 218 19.09 -15.75 -20.21
C GLU A 218 18.17 -14.77 -19.48
N PHE A 219 18.53 -14.36 -18.26
CA PHE A 219 17.79 -13.32 -17.55
C PHE A 219 17.74 -12.02 -18.35
N LEU A 220 18.87 -11.54 -18.87
CA LEU A 220 18.94 -10.33 -19.68
C LEU A 220 18.21 -10.42 -21.03
N TYR A 221 17.99 -11.65 -21.53
CA TYR A 221 17.20 -11.86 -22.74
C TYR A 221 15.69 -11.70 -22.50
N PHE A 222 15.19 -12.18 -21.35
CA PHE A 222 13.76 -12.18 -21.03
C PHE A 222 13.32 -11.02 -20.15
N TYR A 223 14.25 -10.32 -19.52
CA TYR A 223 13.97 -9.24 -18.59
C TYR A 223 14.78 -7.97 -18.95
N PRO A 224 14.17 -6.76 -18.94
CA PRO A 224 12.78 -6.47 -18.55
C PRO A 224 11.75 -7.04 -19.54
N VAL A 225 10.52 -7.23 -19.08
CA VAL A 225 9.44 -7.77 -19.92
C VAL A 225 9.03 -6.75 -20.97
N ASP A 226 8.81 -7.20 -22.22
CA ASP A 226 8.45 -6.33 -23.35
C ASP A 226 7.01 -5.80 -23.23
N SER A 227 6.10 -6.59 -22.70
CA SER A 227 4.72 -6.18 -22.51
C SER A 227 4.03 -6.91 -21.35
N ARG A 228 3.12 -6.20 -20.71
CA ARG A 228 2.25 -6.72 -19.66
C ARG A 228 0.79 -6.44 -19.99
N HIS A 229 0.01 -7.49 -20.20
CA HIS A 229 -1.42 -7.40 -20.42
C HIS A 229 -2.17 -7.76 -19.13
N SER A 230 -3.13 -6.93 -18.74
CA SER A 230 -3.89 -7.14 -17.51
C SER A 230 -5.23 -6.38 -17.51
N GLY A 231 -6.09 -6.67 -16.53
CA GLY A 231 -7.34 -5.94 -16.33
C GLY A 231 -7.12 -4.56 -15.69
N ARG A 232 -7.98 -3.60 -16.04
CA ARG A 232 -7.94 -2.24 -15.48
C ARG A 232 -8.14 -2.22 -13.95
N ASP A 233 -8.91 -3.15 -13.42
CA ASP A 233 -9.15 -3.35 -11.99
C ASP A 233 -7.88 -3.67 -11.19
N LEU A 234 -6.79 -4.07 -11.87
CA LEU A 234 -5.50 -4.33 -11.26
C LEU A 234 -4.56 -3.11 -11.21
N VAL A 235 -4.93 -1.99 -11.83
CA VAL A 235 -4.16 -0.74 -11.75
C VAL A 235 -3.95 -0.28 -10.31
N PRO A 236 -5.00 -0.20 -9.45
CA PRO A 236 -4.84 0.33 -8.09
C PRO A 236 -4.16 -0.62 -7.11
N ASN A 237 -3.70 -1.77 -7.55
CA ASN A 237 -3.07 -2.78 -6.72
C ASN A 237 -1.91 -3.49 -7.42
N HIS A 238 -2.14 -4.64 -8.02
CA HIS A 238 -1.10 -5.51 -8.57
C HIS A 238 -0.18 -4.81 -9.57
N LEU A 239 -0.70 -4.01 -10.53
CA LEU A 239 0.13 -3.40 -11.57
C LEU A 239 1.01 -2.27 -11.02
N THR A 240 0.50 -1.44 -10.12
CA THR A 240 1.30 -0.40 -9.47
C THR A 240 2.36 -1.01 -8.55
N PHE A 241 2.00 -2.05 -7.78
CA PHE A 241 2.98 -2.76 -6.94
C PHE A 241 4.03 -3.48 -7.77
N PHE A 242 3.63 -4.03 -8.92
CA PHE A 242 4.57 -4.61 -9.87
C PHE A 242 5.65 -3.59 -10.25
N VAL A 243 5.29 -2.39 -10.69
CA VAL A 243 6.29 -1.38 -11.06
C VAL A 243 7.14 -0.97 -9.86
N LEU A 244 6.52 -0.70 -8.70
CA LEU A 244 7.27 -0.34 -7.49
C LEU A 244 8.32 -1.39 -7.11
N ASN A 245 8.03 -2.67 -7.23
CA ASN A 245 8.96 -3.73 -6.84
C ASN A 245 10.02 -4.07 -7.91
N HIS A 246 9.97 -3.45 -9.09
CA HIS A 246 10.91 -3.66 -10.18
C HIS A 246 11.81 -2.46 -10.50
N VAL A 247 11.68 -1.33 -9.77
CA VAL A 247 12.47 -0.09 -9.97
C VAL A 247 13.57 0.12 -8.94
#